data_8ab97c5436439bb75e8cb0c67c43d93f
#
_entry.id   8ab97c5436439bb75e8cb0c67c43d93f
#
_cell.length_a   1.000
_cell.length_b   1.000
_cell.length_c   1.000
_cell.angle_alpha   90.00
_cell.angle_beta   90.00
_cell.angle_gamma   90.00
#
_symmetry.space_group_name_H-M   'P 1'
#
loop_
_entity.id
_entity.type
_entity.pdbx_description
1 polymer ?
#
loop_
_entity_poly.entity_id
_entity_poly.type
_entity_poly.pdbx_seq_one_letter_code
_entity_poly.pdbx_strand_id
1 'polypeptide(L)'
;MRQMSLILLLVFSAAVLPTSSETTRWYAYEDGMLEAGSMGKPVILDFYADWCPPCIAMEEGTYPDPRVVSEMKDFIAIKVDTQKRIDIESKYGITYYPTVVFLDSKGKEVSRHIGYLEPLEMVNEIKQSRGKLPKETPGFEIIYLALVFMLLLFKKKASTRIS
;
A
#
# COMPACT_ATOMS: atom_id res chain seq x y z
N MET A 1 -42.36 -6.43 -35.34
CA MET A 1 -41.88 -5.09 -35.01
C MET A 1 -42.04 -4.73 -33.52
N ARG A 2 -43.04 -5.22 -32.76
CA ARG A 2 -43.20 -4.94 -31.32
C ARG A 2 -42.16 -5.62 -30.39
N GLN A 3 -41.60 -6.77 -30.77
CA GLN A 3 -40.61 -7.50 -29.96
C GLN A 3 -39.20 -6.89 -30.02
N MET A 4 -38.81 -6.29 -31.15
CA MET A 4 -37.51 -5.62 -31.28
C MET A 4 -37.39 -4.36 -30.41
N SER A 5 -38.53 -3.67 -30.19
CA SER A 5 -38.54 -2.45 -29.37
C SER A 5 -38.35 -2.71 -27.86
N LEU A 6 -38.84 -3.88 -27.39
CA LEU A 6 -38.64 -4.30 -25.97
C LEU A 6 -37.22 -4.73 -25.66
N ILE A 7 -36.51 -5.33 -26.61
CA ILE A 7 -35.12 -5.75 -26.44
C ILE A 7 -34.20 -4.51 -26.41
N LEU A 8 -34.50 -3.47 -27.20
CA LEU A 8 -33.72 -2.24 -27.21
C LEU A 8 -33.84 -1.44 -25.91
N LEU A 9 -35.02 -1.49 -25.24
CA LEU A 9 -35.22 -0.85 -23.93
C LEU A 9 -34.50 -1.58 -22.76
N LEU A 10 -34.33 -2.89 -22.85
CA LEU A 10 -33.62 -3.69 -21.84
C LEU A 10 -32.09 -3.51 -21.88
N VAL A 11 -31.53 -3.21 -23.06
CA VAL A 11 -30.08 -2.99 -23.20
C VAL A 11 -29.62 -1.63 -22.71
N PHE A 12 -30.51 -0.63 -22.67
CA PHE A 12 -30.19 0.74 -22.21
C PHE A 12 -30.29 0.93 -20.69
N SER A 13 -30.77 -0.07 -19.94
CA SER A 13 -30.83 -0.03 -18.45
C SER A 13 -29.57 -0.55 -17.76
N ALA A 14 -28.55 -0.93 -18.51
CA ALA A 14 -27.33 -1.47 -17.94
C ALA A 14 -26.24 -0.41 -17.84
N ALA A 15 -25.87 -0.12 -16.61
CA ALA A 15 -24.59 0.45 -16.20
C ALA A 15 -24.50 1.98 -16.03
N VAL A 16 -25.30 2.54 -15.13
CA VAL A 16 -24.74 3.57 -14.24
C VAL A 16 -24.16 2.84 -13.04
N LEU A 17 -22.93 2.31 -13.19
CA LEU A 17 -22.14 1.89 -12.04
C LEU A 17 -21.82 3.15 -11.22
N PRO A 18 -22.12 3.17 -9.91
CA PRO A 18 -21.65 4.27 -9.08
C PRO A 18 -20.13 4.29 -9.16
N THR A 19 -19.55 5.36 -9.71
CA THR A 19 -18.14 5.62 -9.63
C THR A 19 -17.85 5.91 -8.16
N SER A 20 -17.52 4.89 -7.40
CA SER A 20 -17.04 5.01 -6.04
C SER A 20 -15.77 5.83 -6.11
N SER A 21 -15.78 7.07 -5.62
CA SER A 21 -14.57 7.85 -5.43
C SER A 21 -13.71 7.09 -4.42
N GLU A 22 -12.69 6.38 -4.89
CA GLU A 22 -11.74 5.72 -4.00
C GLU A 22 -10.97 6.80 -3.25
N THR A 23 -10.95 6.68 -1.93
CA THR A 23 -10.20 7.55 -1.05
C THR A 23 -9.13 6.72 -0.32
N THR A 24 -8.00 7.33 -0.02
CA THR A 24 -6.97 6.68 0.78
C THR A 24 -7.48 6.43 2.19
N ARG A 25 -7.37 5.19 2.65
CA ARG A 25 -7.64 4.85 4.06
C ARG A 25 -6.42 5.17 4.89
N TRP A 26 -6.58 6.07 5.85
CA TRP A 26 -5.55 6.44 6.80
C TRP A 26 -5.70 5.67 8.12
N TYR A 27 -4.58 5.21 8.66
CA TYR A 27 -4.50 4.50 9.92
C TYR A 27 -3.79 5.33 10.98
N ALA A 28 -4.09 5.08 12.25
CA ALA A 28 -3.22 5.47 13.36
C ALA A 28 -1.93 4.63 13.32
N TYR A 29 -0.87 5.10 14.00
CA TYR A 29 0.46 4.51 13.87
C TYR A 29 0.49 3.02 14.22
N GLU A 30 -0.03 2.62 15.38
CA GLU A 30 0.00 1.24 15.85
C GLU A 30 -0.82 0.31 14.95
N ASP A 31 -2.05 0.73 14.64
CA ASP A 31 -2.96 -0.05 13.81
C ASP A 31 -2.41 -0.25 12.40
N GLY A 32 -1.86 0.82 11.82
CA GLY A 32 -1.28 0.78 10.49
C GLY A 32 -0.01 -0.07 10.43
N MET A 33 0.86 0.00 11.44
CA MET A 33 2.06 -0.85 11.51
C MET A 33 1.71 -2.33 11.68
N LEU A 34 0.68 -2.63 12.48
CA LEU A 34 0.18 -4.00 12.63
C LEU A 34 -0.40 -4.53 11.31
N GLU A 35 -1.21 -3.71 10.64
CA GLU A 35 -1.81 -4.05 9.35
C GLU A 35 -0.73 -4.28 8.27
N ALA A 36 0.26 -3.40 8.19
CA ALA A 36 1.38 -3.52 7.27
C ALA A 36 2.15 -4.84 7.47
N GLY A 37 2.46 -5.19 8.72
CA GLY A 37 3.12 -6.45 9.06
C GLY A 37 2.29 -7.69 8.69
N SER A 38 0.96 -7.65 8.94
CA SER A 38 0.06 -8.76 8.64
C SER A 38 -0.15 -8.99 7.14
N MET A 39 -0.18 -7.90 6.36
CA MET A 39 -0.38 -7.93 4.91
C MET A 39 0.90 -8.02 4.10
N GLY A 40 2.07 -7.90 4.74
CA GLY A 40 3.35 -7.79 4.03
C GLY A 40 3.47 -6.53 3.17
N LYS A 41 2.71 -5.47 3.47
CA LYS A 41 2.68 -4.24 2.67
C LYS A 41 3.67 -3.20 3.17
N PRO A 42 4.28 -2.41 2.27
CA PRO A 42 5.07 -1.25 2.65
C PRO A 42 4.17 -0.14 3.22
N VAL A 43 4.80 0.85 3.87
CA VAL A 43 4.10 1.89 4.62
C VAL A 43 4.48 3.27 4.10
N ILE A 44 3.50 4.17 4.08
CA ILE A 44 3.70 5.62 3.96
C ILE A 44 3.31 6.24 5.29
N LEU A 45 4.27 6.88 5.99
CA LEU A 45 4.03 7.67 7.20
C LEU A 45 3.99 9.15 6.82
N ASP A 46 2.88 9.82 7.09
CA ASP A 46 2.74 11.27 6.95
C ASP A 46 2.83 11.92 8.33
N PHE A 47 3.93 12.64 8.58
CA PHE A 47 4.14 13.42 9.80
C PHE A 47 3.66 14.85 9.59
N TYR A 48 2.64 15.24 10.32
CA TYR A 48 1.97 16.53 10.18
C TYR A 48 1.70 17.21 11.52
N ALA A 49 1.31 18.49 11.45
CA ALA A 49 0.72 19.22 12.55
C ALA A 49 -0.50 20.02 12.04
N ASP A 50 -1.53 20.18 12.87
CA ASP A 50 -2.79 20.82 12.48
C ASP A 50 -2.62 22.30 12.08
N TRP A 51 -1.60 22.98 12.61
CA TRP A 51 -1.29 24.38 12.32
C TRP A 51 -0.32 24.57 11.12
N CYS A 52 0.10 23.53 10.46
CA CYS A 52 1.11 23.55 9.40
C CYS A 52 0.45 23.81 8.03
N PRO A 53 0.58 25.00 7.42
CA PRO A 53 -0.08 25.31 6.16
C PRO A 53 0.26 24.37 5.01
N PRO A 54 1.53 23.99 4.79
CA PRO A 54 1.85 23.02 3.72
C PRO A 54 1.31 21.61 4.00
N CYS A 55 1.10 21.21 5.28
CA CYS A 55 0.44 19.94 5.61
C CYS A 55 -1.03 19.97 5.21
N ILE A 56 -1.72 21.09 5.50
CA ILE A 56 -3.12 21.31 5.10
C ILE A 56 -3.24 21.29 3.56
N ALA A 57 -2.32 21.95 2.85
CA ALA A 57 -2.31 21.93 1.40
C ALA A 57 -2.13 20.53 0.81
N MET A 58 -1.33 19.66 1.45
CA MET A 58 -1.23 18.25 1.03
C MET A 58 -2.51 17.46 1.31
N GLU A 59 -3.16 17.72 2.44
CA GLU A 59 -4.44 17.08 2.78
C GLU A 59 -5.55 17.42 1.78
N GLU A 60 -5.61 18.68 1.38
CA GLU A 60 -6.68 19.19 0.50
C GLU A 60 -6.40 18.94 -0.99
N GLY A 61 -5.14 18.91 -1.41
CA GLY A 61 -4.76 18.90 -2.82
C GLY A 61 -3.95 17.69 -3.27
N THR A 62 -3.02 17.19 -2.46
CA THR A 62 -2.12 16.12 -2.87
C THR A 62 -2.72 14.74 -2.63
N TYR A 63 -3.13 14.44 -1.41
CA TYR A 63 -3.65 13.11 -1.05
C TYR A 63 -4.97 12.75 -1.72
N PRO A 64 -5.91 13.69 -2.00
CA PRO A 64 -7.14 13.36 -2.72
C PRO A 64 -6.96 13.21 -4.24
N ASP A 65 -5.81 13.57 -4.80
CA ASP A 65 -5.57 13.44 -6.24
C ASP A 65 -5.69 11.98 -6.68
N PRO A 66 -6.52 11.66 -7.69
CA PRO A 66 -6.76 10.27 -8.10
C PRO A 66 -5.50 9.49 -8.47
N ARG A 67 -4.46 10.18 -8.98
CA ARG A 67 -3.16 9.58 -9.33
C ARG A 67 -2.41 9.15 -8.07
N VAL A 68 -2.44 9.99 -7.03
CA VAL A 68 -1.83 9.69 -5.72
C VAL A 68 -2.57 8.56 -5.04
N VAL A 69 -3.91 8.64 -4.96
CA VAL A 69 -4.76 7.58 -4.41
C VAL A 69 -4.47 6.24 -5.08
N SER A 70 -4.34 6.24 -6.42
CA SER A 70 -4.04 5.02 -7.18
C SER A 70 -2.68 4.40 -6.81
N GLU A 71 -1.64 5.23 -6.63
CA GLU A 71 -0.31 4.74 -6.27
C GLU A 71 -0.21 4.31 -4.80
N MET A 72 -0.98 4.93 -3.91
CA MET A 72 -1.01 4.61 -2.48
C MET A 72 -1.69 3.26 -2.16
N LYS A 73 -2.46 2.66 -3.06
CA LYS A 73 -3.19 1.38 -2.84
C LYS A 73 -2.29 0.22 -2.42
N ASP A 74 -1.05 0.22 -2.89
CA ASP A 74 -0.08 -0.83 -2.58
C ASP A 74 0.60 -0.62 -1.23
N PHE A 75 0.33 0.49 -0.54
CA PHE A 75 0.90 0.87 0.74
C PHE A 75 -0.17 0.89 1.82
N ILE A 76 0.25 0.77 3.07
CA ILE A 76 -0.54 1.16 4.23
C ILE A 76 -0.22 2.62 4.54
N ALA A 77 -1.23 3.48 4.47
CA ALA A 77 -1.08 4.91 4.73
C ALA A 77 -1.35 5.22 6.20
N ILE A 78 -0.39 5.83 6.87
CA ILE A 78 -0.43 6.15 8.30
C ILE A 78 -0.24 7.64 8.49
N LYS A 79 -1.11 8.29 9.27
CA LYS A 79 -0.94 9.68 9.72
C LYS A 79 -0.42 9.74 11.14
N VAL A 80 0.57 10.59 11.36
CA VAL A 80 1.18 10.84 12.67
C VAL A 80 1.03 12.32 13.01
N ASP A 81 0.09 12.63 13.90
CA ASP A 81 -0.03 13.94 14.50
C ASP A 81 1.11 14.13 15.51
N THR A 82 2.09 14.94 15.14
CA THR A 82 3.32 15.15 15.94
C THR A 82 3.05 15.87 17.25
N GLN A 83 1.95 16.63 17.38
CA GLN A 83 1.56 17.26 18.63
C GLN A 83 1.07 16.24 19.68
N LYS A 84 0.55 15.09 19.23
CA LYS A 84 0.06 13.99 20.06
C LYS A 84 1.06 12.85 20.21
N ARG A 85 1.95 12.68 19.21
CA ARG A 85 2.85 11.53 19.10
C ARG A 85 4.31 11.95 19.04
N ILE A 86 4.74 12.70 20.06
CA ILE A 86 6.15 13.11 20.25
C ILE A 86 7.09 11.89 20.32
N ASP A 87 6.60 10.77 20.84
CA ASP A 87 7.30 9.50 20.91
C ASP A 87 7.67 8.98 19.51
N ILE A 88 6.71 9.02 18.56
CA ILE A 88 6.92 8.57 17.20
C ILE A 88 7.72 9.61 16.40
N GLU A 89 7.43 10.90 16.58
CA GLU A 89 8.23 11.98 16.00
C GLU A 89 9.72 11.81 16.32
N SER A 90 10.04 11.62 17.61
CA SER A 90 11.42 11.41 18.09
C SER A 90 12.02 10.12 17.54
N LYS A 91 11.25 9.03 17.47
CA LYS A 91 11.68 7.73 16.93
C LYS A 91 12.20 7.85 15.49
N TYR A 92 11.53 8.68 14.67
CA TYR A 92 11.90 8.89 13.26
C TYR A 92 12.79 10.12 13.04
N GLY A 93 13.13 10.87 14.11
CA GLY A 93 13.97 12.07 14.05
C GLY A 93 13.37 13.17 13.18
N ILE A 94 12.06 13.35 13.27
CA ILE A 94 11.35 14.38 12.50
C ILE A 94 11.63 15.75 13.09
N THR A 95 12.01 16.70 12.24
CA THR A 95 12.35 18.08 12.63
C THR A 95 11.64 19.12 11.78
N TYR A 96 10.97 18.72 10.70
CA TYR A 96 10.24 19.59 9.78
C TYR A 96 8.92 18.96 9.36
N TYR A 97 7.93 19.81 9.05
CA TYR A 97 6.60 19.38 8.59
C TYR A 97 6.22 20.05 7.27
N PRO A 98 5.54 19.32 6.38
CA PRO A 98 5.29 17.87 6.43
C PRO A 98 6.58 17.08 6.20
N THR A 99 6.66 15.86 6.73
CA THR A 99 7.66 14.88 6.33
C THR A 99 6.97 13.56 6.02
N VAL A 100 7.21 13.02 4.83
CA VAL A 100 6.68 11.72 4.40
C VAL A 100 7.80 10.70 4.45
N VAL A 101 7.61 9.62 5.22
CA VAL A 101 8.58 8.53 5.37
C VAL A 101 8.01 7.27 4.74
N PHE A 102 8.81 6.61 3.93
CA PHE A 102 8.47 5.34 3.28
C PHE A 102 9.20 4.20 3.99
N LEU A 103 8.45 3.17 4.40
CA LEU A 103 9.01 2.00 5.06
C LEU A 103 8.72 0.74 4.22
N ASP A 104 9.58 -0.27 4.37
CA ASP A 104 9.26 -1.61 3.91
C ASP A 104 8.23 -2.30 4.84
N SER A 105 7.78 -3.50 4.47
CA SER A 105 6.81 -4.28 5.25
C SER A 105 7.30 -4.71 6.63
N LYS A 106 8.60 -4.56 6.90
CA LYS A 106 9.24 -4.85 8.21
C LYS A 106 9.43 -3.60 9.06
N GLY A 107 8.96 -2.42 8.56
CA GLY A 107 9.07 -1.15 9.24
C GLY A 107 10.44 -0.47 9.12
N LYS A 108 11.31 -0.95 8.22
CA LYS A 108 12.61 -0.32 7.93
C LYS A 108 12.40 0.83 6.93
N GLU A 109 12.95 2.00 7.24
CA GLU A 109 12.93 3.14 6.34
C GLU A 109 13.71 2.86 5.04
N VAL A 110 13.09 3.13 3.90
CA VAL A 110 13.68 3.00 2.58
C VAL A 110 13.94 4.35 1.93
N SER A 111 13.12 5.36 2.25
CA SER A 111 13.32 6.76 1.84
C SER A 111 12.42 7.69 2.65
N ARG A 112 12.71 8.99 2.56
CA ARG A 112 11.84 10.06 3.09
C ARG A 112 11.88 11.28 2.17
N HIS A 113 10.82 12.07 2.24
CA HIS A 113 10.75 13.41 1.67
C HIS A 113 10.43 14.41 2.78
N ILE A 114 11.12 15.55 2.77
CA ILE A 114 10.92 16.64 3.73
C ILE A 114 10.35 17.83 2.98
N GLY A 115 9.18 18.29 3.39
CA GLY A 115 8.48 19.43 2.80
C GLY A 115 7.24 19.04 2.00
N TYR A 116 6.60 20.05 1.44
CA TYR A 116 5.40 19.92 0.61
C TYR A 116 5.69 19.14 -0.68
N LEU A 117 4.72 18.35 -1.10
CA LEU A 117 4.72 17.63 -2.37
C LEU A 117 3.48 17.96 -3.17
N GLU A 118 3.67 18.41 -4.40
CA GLU A 118 2.61 18.45 -5.40
C GLU A 118 2.16 17.02 -5.77
N PRO A 119 0.92 16.82 -6.29
CA PRO A 119 0.42 15.48 -6.62
C PRO A 119 1.35 14.67 -7.51
N LEU A 120 1.95 15.29 -8.54
CA LEU A 120 2.84 14.57 -9.46
C LEU A 120 4.19 14.22 -8.79
N GLU A 121 4.68 15.07 -7.92
CA GLU A 121 5.89 14.83 -7.14
C GLU A 121 5.66 13.67 -6.15
N MET A 122 4.50 13.64 -5.46
CA MET A 122 4.13 12.54 -4.57
C MET A 122 4.04 11.21 -5.32
N VAL A 123 3.46 11.18 -6.52
CA VAL A 123 3.46 9.99 -7.39
C VAL A 123 4.88 9.53 -7.69
N ASN A 124 5.79 10.44 -8.00
CA ASN A 124 7.19 10.12 -8.30
C ASN A 124 7.92 9.57 -7.06
N GLU A 125 7.72 10.18 -5.88
CA GLU A 125 8.30 9.70 -4.61
C GLU A 125 7.81 8.29 -4.27
N ILE A 126 6.52 8.00 -4.42
CA ILE A 126 5.94 6.67 -4.21
C ILE A 126 6.60 5.64 -5.16
N LYS A 127 6.73 5.97 -6.44
CA LYS A 127 7.36 5.07 -7.44
C LYS A 127 8.83 4.83 -7.15
N GLN A 128 9.57 5.85 -6.77
CA GLN A 128 10.98 5.72 -6.39
C GLN A 128 11.14 4.86 -5.13
N SER A 129 10.30 5.08 -4.12
CA SER A 129 10.29 4.30 -2.88
C SER A 129 9.99 2.84 -3.16
N ARG A 130 9.00 2.55 -4.01
CA ARG A 130 8.67 1.19 -4.46
C ARG A 130 9.87 0.50 -5.11
N GLY A 131 10.65 1.22 -5.91
CA GLY A 131 11.88 0.70 -6.53
C GLY A 131 13.00 0.36 -5.53
N LYS A 132 12.99 0.94 -4.32
CA LYS A 132 13.95 0.68 -3.24
C LYS A 132 13.49 -0.41 -2.27
N LEU A 133 12.24 -0.87 -2.36
CA LEU A 133 11.73 -1.94 -1.51
C LEU A 133 12.50 -3.23 -1.79
N PRO A 134 12.76 -4.06 -0.75
CA PRO A 134 13.31 -5.39 -0.94
C PRO A 134 12.42 -6.18 -1.91
N LYS A 135 13.00 -6.73 -2.96
CA LYS A 135 12.28 -7.67 -3.80
C LYS A 135 11.97 -8.90 -2.96
N GLU A 136 10.71 -9.10 -2.65
CA GLU A 136 10.29 -10.35 -2.04
C GLU A 136 10.58 -11.47 -3.03
N THR A 137 11.64 -12.22 -2.79
CA THR A 137 11.84 -13.48 -3.50
C THR A 137 10.78 -14.45 -2.96
N PRO A 138 9.96 -15.07 -3.80
CA PRO A 138 9.06 -16.14 -3.38
C PRO A 138 9.94 -17.36 -3.02
N GLY A 139 10.62 -17.25 -1.87
CA GLY A 139 11.80 -18.06 -1.67
C GLY A 139 11.59 -19.23 -0.73
N PHE A 140 10.85 -19.14 0.32
CA PHE A 140 10.83 -20.22 1.32
C PHE A 140 9.70 -21.23 1.10
N GLU A 141 8.52 -20.76 0.75
CA GLU A 141 7.34 -21.62 0.54
C GLU A 141 7.54 -22.56 -0.67
N ILE A 142 8.05 -22.04 -1.79
CA ILE A 142 8.23 -22.83 -3.00
C ILE A 142 9.39 -23.84 -2.82
N ILE A 143 10.47 -23.46 -2.17
CA ILE A 143 11.60 -24.35 -1.88
C ILE A 143 11.15 -25.45 -0.91
N TYR A 144 10.38 -25.11 0.13
CA TYR A 144 9.84 -26.08 1.06
C TYR A 144 8.88 -27.07 0.38
N LEU A 145 7.95 -26.57 -0.43
CA LEU A 145 7.03 -27.42 -1.20
C LEU A 145 7.78 -28.30 -2.20
N ALA A 146 8.82 -27.77 -2.89
CA ALA A 146 9.65 -28.54 -3.79
C ALA A 146 10.44 -29.65 -3.06
N LEU A 147 10.98 -29.36 -1.87
CA LEU A 147 11.67 -30.36 -1.04
C LEU A 147 10.71 -31.43 -0.53
N VAL A 148 9.53 -31.08 -0.05
CA VAL A 148 8.50 -32.01 0.37
C VAL A 148 8.05 -32.89 -0.81
N PHE A 149 7.83 -32.30 -1.96
CA PHE A 149 7.45 -33.03 -3.17
C PHE A 149 8.56 -34.00 -3.62
N MET A 150 9.82 -33.56 -3.58
CA MET A 150 10.97 -34.41 -3.89
C MET A 150 11.10 -35.59 -2.91
N LEU A 151 10.90 -35.36 -1.62
CA LEU A 151 10.90 -36.42 -0.61
C LEU A 151 9.77 -37.45 -0.83
N LEU A 152 8.59 -37.00 -1.22
CA LEU A 152 7.47 -37.88 -1.56
C LEU A 152 7.74 -38.73 -2.80
N LEU A 153 8.40 -38.18 -3.82
CA LEU A 153 8.82 -38.94 -5.01
C LEU A 153 9.88 -39.98 -4.69
N PHE A 154 10.84 -39.67 -3.80
CA PHE A 154 11.85 -40.64 -3.33
C PHE A 154 11.21 -41.78 -2.56
N LYS A 155 10.24 -41.52 -1.64
CA LYS A 155 9.49 -42.56 -0.93
C LYS A 155 8.72 -43.49 -1.88
N LYS A 156 8.08 -42.93 -2.91
CA LYS A 156 7.33 -43.73 -3.90
C LYS A 156 8.27 -44.64 -4.72
N LYS A 157 9.46 -44.15 -5.08
CA LYS A 157 10.45 -44.93 -5.82
C LYS A 157 11.12 -46.05 -5.01
N ALA A 158 11.26 -45.83 -3.70
CA ALA A 158 11.80 -46.85 -2.77
C ALA A 158 10.79 -47.98 -2.54
N SER A 159 9.48 -47.69 -2.52
CA SER A 159 8.41 -48.71 -2.30
C SER A 159 8.24 -49.62 -3.52
N THR A 160 8.59 -49.22 -4.73
CA THR A 160 8.46 -50.02 -5.94
C THR A 160 9.66 -50.93 -6.22
N ARG A 161 10.69 -50.92 -5.35
CA ARG A 161 11.88 -51.80 -5.49
C ARG A 161 11.88 -53.02 -4.59
N ILE A 162 10.83 -53.21 -3.78
CA ILE A 162 10.74 -54.31 -2.80
C ILE A 162 9.53 -55.23 -3.13
N SER A 163 9.13 -55.30 -4.39
CA SER A 163 8.12 -56.31 -4.85
C SER A 163 8.69 -57.17 -5.94
#